data_39e5ab6ef233cc6e56df719512a1872b
#
_entry.id   39e5ab6ef233cc6e56df719512a1872b
#
_cell.length_a   1.000
_cell.length_b   1.000
_cell.length_c   1.000
_cell.angle_alpha   90.00
_cell.angle_beta   90.00
_cell.angle_gamma   90.00
#
_symmetry.space_group_name_H-M   'P 1'
#
loop_
_entity.id
_entity.type
_entity.pdbx_description
1 polymer ?
#
loop_
_entity_poly.entity_id
_entity_poly.type
_entity_poly.pdbx_seq_one_letter_code
_entity_poly.pdbx_strand_id
1 'polypeptide(L)'
;MKIRILGTRGSLPSTNPETVRYGSNTACIEVQNDDQVFIMDAGTGVLKLKPEKAGNQNRFDILLTHLHIDHIQGLGFFKPLFDLKNEVHIWGPASSSMSLQNRLNRYLSPPLFPVHFRNLPCTTVLHEISRSSFQVGGLQVDSAYISHPGPTVGYRVSDGNFVFTYLPDHEPFLGNRGWKNSKKWISGMGLAYKADILIHDSQYTMEEYPEKIGWGHSSIEQAIRFAEIAEVKKLLLFHHDPNHTDSQLDFILRSYSGYNSDYVEVEHAVEGSVFNLR
;
A
#
# COMPACT_ATOMS: atom_id res chain seq x y z
N MET A 1 -13.84 11.28 4.20
CA MET A 1 -12.87 10.17 4.25
C MET A 1 -11.56 10.65 4.87
N LYS A 2 -10.89 9.80 5.67
CA LYS A 2 -9.64 10.11 6.36
C LYS A 2 -8.64 8.96 6.16
N ILE A 3 -7.39 9.29 5.85
CA ILE A 3 -6.31 8.35 5.63
C ILE A 3 -5.26 8.58 6.70
N ARG A 4 -4.78 7.52 7.36
CA ARG A 4 -3.65 7.56 8.29
C ARG A 4 -2.56 6.60 7.86
N ILE A 5 -1.35 7.08 7.75
CA ILE A 5 -0.17 6.29 7.41
C ILE A 5 0.32 5.58 8.68
N LEU A 6 0.36 4.26 8.67
CA LEU A 6 0.78 3.45 9.82
C LEU A 6 2.16 2.83 9.63
N GLY A 7 2.63 2.73 8.39
CA GLY A 7 3.96 2.25 8.04
C GLY A 7 4.31 2.68 6.62
N THR A 8 5.56 3.01 6.37
CA THR A 8 6.07 3.64 5.15
C THR A 8 7.23 2.90 4.49
N ARG A 9 7.87 1.97 5.20
CA ARG A 9 9.06 1.26 4.72
C ARG A 9 8.69 0.11 3.80
N GLY A 10 9.54 -0.10 2.79
CA GLY A 10 9.52 -1.28 1.93
C GLY A 10 10.44 -2.39 2.45
N SER A 11 10.21 -3.59 2.01
CA SER A 11 11.00 -4.80 2.21
C SER A 11 11.16 -5.23 3.68
N LEU A 12 11.63 -4.36 4.56
CA LEU A 12 11.88 -4.66 5.98
C LEU A 12 11.59 -3.45 6.88
N PRO A 13 11.16 -3.67 8.13
CA PRO A 13 11.08 -2.60 9.10
C PRO A 13 12.50 -2.11 9.44
N SER A 14 12.64 -0.81 9.65
CA SER A 14 13.93 -0.24 10.04
C SER A 14 13.99 0.05 11.54
N THR A 15 15.07 -0.37 12.19
CA THR A 15 15.34 -0.06 13.59
C THR A 15 16.42 0.99 13.77
N ASN A 16 16.95 1.54 12.66
CA ASN A 16 17.98 2.58 12.68
C ASN A 16 17.38 3.89 13.20
N PRO A 17 17.98 4.54 14.23
CA PRO A 17 17.54 5.85 14.73
C PRO A 17 17.49 6.95 13.64
N GLU A 18 18.28 6.83 12.60
CA GLU A 18 18.35 7.78 11.48
C GLU A 18 17.18 7.64 10.48
N THR A 19 16.25 6.70 10.70
CA THR A 19 15.10 6.44 9.82
C THR A 19 13.75 6.71 10.49
N VAL A 20 13.76 7.21 11.73
CA VAL A 20 12.57 7.28 12.61
C VAL A 20 11.56 8.31 12.14
N ARG A 21 12.02 9.42 11.55
CA ARG A 21 11.15 10.56 11.19
C ARG A 21 10.17 10.22 10.07
N TYR A 22 10.63 9.53 9.03
CA TYR A 22 9.73 9.07 7.96
C TYR A 22 8.98 7.80 8.33
N GLY A 23 9.49 7.04 9.29
CA GLY A 23 8.84 5.85 9.82
C GLY A 23 9.73 4.61 9.80
N SER A 24 9.40 3.68 10.67
CA SER A 24 10.17 2.45 10.88
C SER A 24 9.41 1.19 10.47
N ASN A 25 8.08 1.29 10.35
CA ASN A 25 7.22 0.16 10.05
C ASN A 25 7.00 -0.04 8.55
N THR A 26 6.77 -1.30 8.16
CA THR A 26 6.43 -1.66 6.78
C THR A 26 4.99 -1.34 6.45
N ALA A 27 4.67 -1.40 5.16
CA ALA A 27 3.47 -0.89 4.51
C ALA A 27 2.18 -1.18 5.26
N CYS A 28 1.48 -0.13 5.68
CA CYS A 28 0.15 -0.20 6.25
C CYS A 28 -0.53 1.16 6.24
N ILE A 29 -1.77 1.21 5.75
CA ILE A 29 -2.61 2.40 5.71
C ILE A 29 -3.93 2.10 6.43
N GLU A 30 -4.36 3.01 7.31
CA GLU A 30 -5.70 3.02 7.88
C GLU A 30 -6.58 3.98 7.10
N VAL A 31 -7.74 3.52 6.69
CA VAL A 31 -8.77 4.32 6.04
C VAL A 31 -10.00 4.38 6.93
N GLN A 32 -10.45 5.58 7.26
CA GLN A 32 -11.64 5.82 8.05
C GLN A 32 -12.68 6.60 7.23
N ASN A 33 -13.90 6.10 7.22
CA ASN A 33 -15.06 6.80 6.69
C ASN A 33 -16.16 6.74 7.75
N ASP A 34 -16.51 7.89 8.31
CA ASP A 34 -17.37 7.99 9.49
C ASP A 34 -16.86 7.05 10.62
N ASP A 35 -17.71 6.12 11.08
CA ASP A 35 -17.36 5.13 12.12
C ASP A 35 -16.77 3.83 11.56
N GLN A 36 -16.64 3.72 10.24
CA GLN A 36 -16.08 2.55 9.58
C GLN A 36 -14.58 2.70 9.38
N VAL A 37 -13.82 1.65 9.70
CA VAL A 37 -12.36 1.61 9.51
C VAL A 37 -11.99 0.33 8.79
N PHE A 38 -11.15 0.45 7.77
CA PHE A 38 -10.48 -0.67 7.14
C PHE A 38 -8.98 -0.39 6.93
N ILE A 39 -8.24 -1.42 6.58
CA ILE A 39 -6.78 -1.39 6.51
C ILE A 39 -6.36 -1.77 5.09
N MET A 40 -5.33 -1.09 4.58
CA MET A 40 -4.66 -1.47 3.34
C MET A 40 -3.24 -1.91 3.69
N ASP A 41 -2.93 -3.13 3.35
CA ASP A 41 -1.80 -3.93 3.76
C ASP A 41 -1.65 -4.10 5.28
N ALA A 42 -1.03 -5.19 5.68
CA ALA A 42 -0.84 -5.59 7.07
C ALA A 42 0.64 -5.87 7.38
N GLY A 43 1.52 -4.95 6.93
CA GLY A 43 2.90 -4.90 7.37
C GLY A 43 3.00 -4.62 8.87
N THR A 44 4.19 -4.39 9.38
CA THR A 44 4.37 -4.13 10.83
C THR A 44 3.62 -2.90 11.31
N GLY A 45 3.30 -1.94 10.41
CA GLY A 45 2.48 -0.77 10.71
C GLY A 45 1.11 -1.09 11.28
N VAL A 46 0.53 -2.26 10.98
CA VAL A 46 -0.79 -2.67 11.50
C VAL A 46 -0.84 -2.73 13.03
N LEU A 47 0.30 -2.92 13.69
CA LEU A 47 0.41 -2.95 15.15
C LEU A 47 0.15 -1.57 15.79
N LYS A 48 0.18 -0.49 15.01
CA LYS A 48 -0.18 0.86 15.45
C LYS A 48 -1.68 1.17 15.35
N LEU A 49 -2.44 0.29 14.72
CA LEU A 49 -3.89 0.40 14.72
C LEU A 49 -4.40 0.33 16.17
N LYS A 50 -5.33 1.21 16.50
CA LYS A 50 -6.02 1.22 17.79
C LYS A 50 -7.46 0.76 17.58
N PRO A 51 -7.74 -0.55 17.66
CA PRO A 51 -9.06 -1.12 17.39
C PRO A 51 -10.16 -0.51 18.24
N GLU A 52 -9.82 -0.09 19.48
CA GLU A 52 -10.76 0.52 20.42
C GLU A 52 -11.32 1.86 19.94
N LYS A 53 -10.63 2.54 19.01
CA LYS A 53 -11.08 3.80 18.37
C LYS A 53 -11.91 3.56 17.10
N ALA A 54 -11.99 2.32 16.65
CA ALA A 54 -12.78 1.93 15.47
C ALA A 54 -14.28 1.71 15.78
N GLY A 55 -14.80 2.31 16.87
CA GLY A 55 -16.18 2.11 17.33
C GLY A 55 -16.42 0.70 17.89
N ASN A 56 -17.69 0.32 18.10
CA ASN A 56 -18.09 -1.05 18.50
C ASN A 56 -18.06 -2.02 17.29
N GLN A 57 -17.04 -1.90 16.45
CA GLN A 57 -16.92 -2.65 15.22
C GLN A 57 -16.39 -4.07 15.54
N ASN A 58 -17.19 -5.08 15.25
CA ASN A 58 -16.75 -6.48 15.30
C ASN A 58 -16.25 -6.98 13.95
N ARG A 59 -16.39 -6.18 12.89
CA ARG A 59 -15.92 -6.49 11.54
C ARG A 59 -14.68 -5.65 11.21
N PHE A 60 -13.65 -6.30 10.70
CA PHE A 60 -12.42 -5.69 10.22
C PHE A 60 -12.17 -6.12 8.78
N ASP A 61 -11.97 -5.17 7.90
CA ASP A 61 -11.59 -5.43 6.51
C ASP A 61 -10.12 -5.07 6.29
N ILE A 62 -9.36 -6.00 5.70
CA ILE A 62 -7.94 -5.85 5.34
C ILE A 62 -7.82 -6.07 3.83
N LEU A 63 -7.40 -5.04 3.11
CA LEU A 63 -7.19 -5.07 1.66
C LEU A 63 -5.69 -5.25 1.38
N LEU A 64 -5.28 -6.45 1.03
CA LEU A 64 -3.89 -6.76 0.70
C LEU A 64 -3.62 -6.47 -0.77
N THR A 65 -2.57 -5.69 -1.05
CA THR A 65 -2.11 -5.48 -2.42
C THR A 65 -1.48 -6.74 -2.99
N HIS A 66 -0.67 -7.42 -2.19
CA HIS A 66 -0.03 -8.68 -2.50
C HIS A 66 0.46 -9.39 -1.22
N LEU A 67 1.23 -10.46 -1.34
CA LEU A 67 1.59 -11.31 -0.21
C LEU A 67 3.11 -11.38 0.03
N HIS A 68 3.88 -10.35 -0.33
CA HIS A 68 5.24 -10.24 0.15
C HIS A 68 5.24 -10.00 1.66
N ILE A 69 6.32 -10.41 2.32
CA ILE A 69 6.36 -10.50 3.77
C ILE A 69 6.15 -9.14 4.45
N ASP A 70 6.65 -8.07 3.90
CA ASP A 70 6.53 -6.72 4.41
C ASP A 70 5.10 -6.14 4.33
N HIS A 71 4.21 -6.75 3.54
CA HIS A 71 2.79 -6.41 3.46
C HIS A 71 1.89 -7.30 4.31
N ILE A 72 2.39 -8.42 4.83
CA ILE A 72 1.62 -9.36 5.65
C ILE A 72 2.25 -9.69 6.99
N GLN A 73 3.48 -9.22 7.25
CA GLN A 73 4.26 -9.57 8.44
C GLN A 73 3.54 -9.29 9.75
N GLY A 74 2.78 -8.19 9.82
CA GLY A 74 2.02 -7.82 11.00
C GLY A 74 0.71 -8.59 11.17
N LEU A 75 0.24 -9.28 10.11
CA LEU A 75 -1.06 -9.96 10.12
C LEU A 75 -1.16 -11.00 11.24
N GLY A 76 -0.10 -11.78 11.46
CA GLY A 76 -0.05 -12.77 12.55
C GLY A 76 -0.13 -12.20 13.96
N PHE A 77 0.04 -10.90 14.12
CA PHE A 77 -0.02 -10.17 15.39
C PHE A 77 -1.19 -9.19 15.45
N PHE A 78 -2.06 -9.20 14.46
CA PHE A 78 -3.25 -8.36 14.41
C PHE A 78 -4.28 -8.88 15.42
N LYS A 79 -4.41 -8.18 16.55
CA LYS A 79 -5.21 -8.62 17.70
C LYS A 79 -6.64 -9.07 17.37
N PRO A 80 -7.38 -8.40 16.45
CA PRO A 80 -8.74 -8.84 16.11
C PRO A 80 -8.83 -10.28 15.59
N LEU A 81 -7.78 -10.85 15.00
CA LEU A 81 -7.75 -12.25 14.57
C LEU A 81 -7.83 -13.24 15.74
N PHE A 82 -7.56 -12.81 16.95
CA PHE A 82 -7.52 -13.65 18.17
C PHE A 82 -8.71 -13.45 19.09
N ASP A 83 -9.76 -12.75 18.64
CA ASP A 83 -11.01 -12.56 19.40
C ASP A 83 -12.17 -13.25 18.66
N LEU A 84 -12.82 -14.18 19.35
CA LEU A 84 -13.99 -14.95 18.87
C LEU A 84 -15.18 -14.08 18.43
N LYS A 85 -15.25 -12.85 18.92
CA LYS A 85 -16.35 -11.92 18.62
C LYS A 85 -16.19 -11.23 17.26
N ASN A 86 -14.97 -11.29 16.69
CA ASN A 86 -14.66 -10.57 15.48
C ASN A 86 -14.88 -11.40 14.23
N GLU A 87 -15.21 -10.69 13.17
CA GLU A 87 -15.21 -11.16 11.79
C GLU A 87 -14.15 -10.37 11.02
N VAL A 88 -13.15 -11.07 10.47
CA VAL A 88 -12.06 -10.45 9.73
C VAL A 88 -12.13 -10.85 8.26
N HIS A 89 -12.41 -9.88 7.41
CA HIS A 89 -12.44 -10.00 5.97
C HIS A 89 -11.05 -9.67 5.40
N ILE A 90 -10.45 -10.61 4.68
CA ILE A 90 -9.17 -10.40 4.01
C ILE A 90 -9.40 -10.45 2.51
N TRP A 91 -9.18 -9.32 1.88
CA TRP A 91 -9.24 -9.13 0.43
C TRP A 91 -7.84 -9.24 -0.12
N GLY A 92 -7.60 -10.08 -1.12
CA GLY A 92 -6.28 -10.24 -1.70
C GLY A 92 -6.33 -10.66 -3.15
N PRO A 93 -5.24 -10.46 -3.91
CA PRO A 93 -5.23 -10.72 -5.34
C PRO A 93 -5.52 -12.20 -5.64
N ALA A 94 -6.38 -12.43 -6.62
CA ALA A 94 -6.61 -13.77 -7.16
C ALA A 94 -5.34 -14.28 -7.85
N SER A 95 -5.19 -15.61 -7.89
CA SER A 95 -4.09 -16.27 -8.58
C SER A 95 -4.58 -17.53 -9.26
N SER A 96 -4.11 -17.77 -10.48
CA SER A 96 -4.43 -18.98 -11.23
C SER A 96 -3.75 -20.24 -10.66
N SER A 97 -2.71 -20.08 -9.86
CA SER A 97 -1.91 -21.21 -9.36
C SER A 97 -2.30 -21.68 -7.97
N MET A 98 -2.84 -20.81 -7.12
CA MET A 98 -3.10 -21.14 -5.72
C MET A 98 -4.12 -20.16 -5.09
N SER A 99 -5.09 -20.69 -4.33
CA SER A 99 -6.06 -19.88 -3.61
C SER A 99 -5.39 -18.93 -2.59
N LEU A 100 -6.07 -17.82 -2.27
CA LEU A 100 -5.62 -16.87 -1.25
C LEU A 100 -5.39 -17.56 0.10
N GLN A 101 -6.30 -18.46 0.50
CA GLN A 101 -6.18 -19.25 1.72
C GLN A 101 -4.88 -20.06 1.75
N ASN A 102 -4.58 -20.78 0.68
CA ASN A 102 -3.38 -21.62 0.62
C ASN A 102 -2.10 -20.78 0.62
N ARG A 103 -2.13 -19.58 0.03
CA ARG A 103 -0.99 -18.64 0.06
C ARG A 103 -0.77 -18.06 1.45
N LEU A 104 -1.84 -17.64 2.14
CA LEU A 104 -1.76 -17.14 3.52
C LEU A 104 -1.31 -18.25 4.49
N ASN A 105 -1.74 -19.50 4.28
CA ASN A 105 -1.30 -20.64 5.08
C ASN A 105 0.21 -20.88 5.03
N ARG A 106 0.92 -20.42 4.00
CA ARG A 106 2.39 -20.54 3.96
C ARG A 106 3.06 -19.70 5.03
N TYR A 107 2.50 -18.55 5.35
CA TYR A 107 3.00 -17.67 6.39
C TYR A 107 2.39 -18.02 7.76
N LEU A 108 1.07 -18.12 7.85
CA LEU A 108 0.34 -18.39 9.09
C LEU A 108 0.20 -19.90 9.35
N SER A 109 1.33 -20.56 9.54
CA SER A 109 1.41 -21.98 9.90
C SER A 109 2.82 -22.35 10.39
N PRO A 110 2.95 -23.39 11.24
CA PRO A 110 4.26 -23.94 11.59
C PRO A 110 5.07 -24.36 10.37
N PRO A 111 6.39 -24.18 10.35
CA PRO A 111 7.21 -23.61 11.45
C PRO A 111 7.30 -22.09 11.46
N LEU A 112 6.74 -21.36 10.50
CA LEU A 112 6.89 -19.91 10.37
C LEU A 112 6.02 -19.13 11.37
N PHE A 113 4.85 -19.70 11.73
CA PHE A 113 3.94 -19.12 12.71
C PHE A 113 3.33 -20.23 13.57
N PRO A 114 3.14 -20.02 14.89
CA PRO A 114 2.74 -21.10 15.80
C PRO A 114 1.29 -21.58 15.61
N VAL A 115 0.43 -20.74 15.03
CA VAL A 115 -1.00 -21.03 14.84
C VAL A 115 -1.30 -21.16 13.36
N HIS A 116 -1.99 -22.23 12.97
CA HIS A 116 -2.52 -22.35 11.60
C HIS A 116 -3.61 -21.30 11.34
N PHE A 117 -3.64 -20.73 10.16
CA PHE A 117 -4.67 -19.77 9.74
C PHE A 117 -6.10 -20.28 10.03
N ARG A 118 -6.38 -21.55 9.74
CA ARG A 118 -7.68 -22.21 9.99
C ARG A 118 -8.06 -22.32 11.46
N ASN A 119 -7.09 -22.17 12.37
CA ASN A 119 -7.29 -22.29 13.82
C ASN A 119 -7.35 -20.92 14.50
N LEU A 120 -7.38 -19.84 13.73
CA LEU A 120 -7.61 -18.50 14.28
C LEU A 120 -9.01 -18.45 14.92
N PRO A 121 -9.15 -17.86 16.11
CA PRO A 121 -10.43 -17.90 16.83
C PRO A 121 -11.53 -17.06 16.20
N CYS A 122 -11.21 -15.98 15.50
CA CYS A 122 -12.20 -15.15 14.82
C CYS A 122 -12.83 -15.85 13.61
N THR A 123 -13.98 -15.35 13.15
CA THR A 123 -14.51 -15.72 11.83
C THR A 123 -13.65 -15.04 10.76
N THR A 124 -13.03 -15.82 9.86
CA THR A 124 -12.27 -15.28 8.72
C THR A 124 -13.03 -15.46 7.43
N VAL A 125 -13.16 -14.39 6.64
CA VAL A 125 -13.78 -14.41 5.31
C VAL A 125 -12.75 -13.94 4.30
N LEU A 126 -12.47 -14.77 3.29
CA LEU A 126 -11.46 -14.46 2.26
C LEU A 126 -12.14 -14.06 0.96
N HIS A 127 -11.66 -12.96 0.36
CA HIS A 127 -12.11 -12.42 -0.91
C HIS A 127 -10.95 -12.41 -1.90
N GLU A 128 -11.04 -13.20 -2.95
CA GLU A 128 -10.09 -13.15 -4.05
C GLU A 128 -10.53 -12.10 -5.07
N ILE A 129 -9.66 -11.13 -5.30
CA ILE A 129 -9.94 -10.00 -6.17
C ILE A 129 -8.97 -9.94 -7.35
N SER A 130 -9.43 -9.38 -8.45
CA SER A 130 -8.63 -9.15 -9.65
C SER A 130 -8.91 -7.73 -10.16
N ARG A 131 -9.48 -7.57 -11.34
CA ARG A 131 -10.09 -6.34 -11.79
C ARG A 131 -11.52 -6.31 -11.29
N SER A 132 -11.74 -5.67 -10.16
CA SER A 132 -12.99 -5.73 -9.41
C SER A 132 -13.41 -4.34 -8.95
N SER A 133 -14.72 -4.19 -8.71
CA SER A 133 -15.34 -2.98 -8.17
C SER A 133 -16.29 -3.41 -7.05
N PHE A 134 -16.08 -2.94 -5.82
CA PHE A 134 -16.80 -3.37 -4.63
C PHE A 134 -16.85 -2.25 -3.58
N GLN A 135 -17.55 -2.47 -2.48
CA GLN A 135 -17.65 -1.51 -1.38
C GLN A 135 -17.06 -2.04 -0.09
N VAL A 136 -16.30 -1.19 0.61
CA VAL A 136 -15.78 -1.46 1.95
C VAL A 136 -15.89 -0.16 2.78
N GLY A 137 -16.43 -0.28 4.00
CA GLY A 137 -16.59 0.89 4.89
C GLY A 137 -17.42 2.02 4.27
N GLY A 138 -18.39 1.70 3.41
CA GLY A 138 -19.21 2.69 2.72
C GLY A 138 -18.50 3.42 1.56
N LEU A 139 -17.24 3.06 1.27
CA LEU A 139 -16.46 3.63 0.18
C LEU A 139 -16.46 2.70 -1.04
N GLN A 140 -16.46 3.29 -2.23
CA GLN A 140 -16.24 2.57 -3.48
C GLN A 140 -14.77 2.22 -3.62
N VAL A 141 -14.46 0.95 -3.88
CA VAL A 141 -13.09 0.45 -4.10
C VAL A 141 -13.01 -0.23 -5.46
N ASP A 142 -12.14 0.27 -6.31
CA ASP A 142 -11.79 -0.36 -7.57
C ASP A 142 -10.37 -0.94 -7.46
N SER A 143 -10.18 -2.16 -7.97
CA SER A 143 -8.90 -2.84 -8.01
C SER A 143 -8.52 -3.26 -9.43
N ALA A 144 -7.23 -3.32 -9.70
CA ALA A 144 -6.68 -3.88 -10.94
C ALA A 144 -5.27 -4.42 -10.69
N TYR A 145 -4.86 -5.42 -11.47
CA TYR A 145 -3.47 -5.88 -11.47
C TYR A 145 -2.52 -4.77 -11.90
N ILE A 146 -1.37 -4.70 -11.23
CA ILE A 146 -0.29 -3.76 -11.49
C ILE A 146 1.03 -4.49 -11.68
N SER A 147 2.01 -3.80 -12.27
CA SER A 147 3.33 -4.33 -12.59
C SER A 147 4.17 -4.50 -11.33
N HIS A 148 4.23 -5.72 -10.83
CA HIS A 148 5.07 -6.16 -9.71
C HIS A 148 5.20 -7.69 -9.76
N PRO A 149 6.29 -8.31 -9.26
CA PRO A 149 6.44 -9.76 -9.22
C PRO A 149 5.33 -10.45 -8.42
N GLY A 150 4.70 -11.46 -9.04
CA GLY A 150 3.58 -12.17 -8.46
C GLY A 150 2.22 -11.48 -8.65
N PRO A 151 1.13 -12.11 -8.17
CA PRO A 151 -0.21 -11.51 -8.22
C PRO A 151 -0.28 -10.29 -7.31
N THR A 152 -0.33 -9.09 -7.89
CA THR A 152 -0.34 -7.81 -7.18
C THR A 152 -1.43 -6.92 -7.75
N VAL A 153 -2.23 -6.31 -6.89
CA VAL A 153 -3.27 -5.35 -7.24
C VAL A 153 -3.00 -3.99 -6.60
N GLY A 154 -3.35 -2.94 -7.32
CA GLY A 154 -3.50 -1.62 -6.76
C GLY A 154 -4.97 -1.32 -6.47
N TYR A 155 -5.22 -0.28 -5.68
CA TYR A 155 -6.55 0.14 -5.29
C TYR A 155 -6.78 1.62 -5.57
N ARG A 156 -7.99 1.92 -6.03
CA ARG A 156 -8.58 3.26 -6.09
C ARG A 156 -9.78 3.32 -5.16
N VAL A 157 -9.80 4.24 -4.24
CA VAL A 157 -10.85 4.38 -3.23
C VAL A 157 -11.51 5.74 -3.34
N SER A 158 -12.85 5.78 -3.33
CA SER A 158 -13.62 7.00 -3.49
C SER A 158 -14.84 7.05 -2.57
N ASP A 159 -15.13 8.26 -2.06
CA ASP A 159 -16.39 8.60 -1.38
C ASP A 159 -17.38 9.34 -2.31
N GLY A 160 -17.07 9.42 -3.61
CA GLY A 160 -17.84 10.14 -4.62
C GLY A 160 -17.35 11.57 -4.87
N ASN A 161 -16.70 12.23 -3.91
CA ASN A 161 -16.15 13.57 -4.03
C ASN A 161 -14.62 13.54 -4.15
N PHE A 162 -13.99 12.67 -3.39
CA PHE A 162 -12.53 12.54 -3.31
C PHE A 162 -12.08 11.13 -3.68
N VAL A 163 -10.89 11.06 -4.22
CA VAL A 163 -10.28 9.83 -4.67
C VAL A 163 -8.86 9.74 -4.14
N PHE A 164 -8.53 8.64 -3.49
CA PHE A 164 -7.14 8.29 -3.32
C PHE A 164 -6.81 6.96 -4.00
N THR A 165 -5.55 6.81 -4.39
CA THR A 165 -5.04 5.59 -5.04
C THR A 165 -3.84 5.07 -4.26
N TYR A 166 -3.77 3.75 -4.08
CA TYR A 166 -2.72 3.06 -3.34
C TYR A 166 -2.00 2.05 -4.23
N LEU A 167 -0.75 2.35 -4.58
CA LEU A 167 0.14 1.56 -5.44
C LEU A 167 1.50 1.43 -4.73
N PRO A 168 1.60 0.71 -3.60
CA PRO A 168 2.79 0.72 -2.76
C PRO A 168 3.99 0.02 -3.39
N ASP A 169 3.75 -0.99 -4.25
CA ASP A 169 4.75 -1.78 -4.95
C ASP A 169 4.39 -1.79 -6.43
N HIS A 170 5.11 -0.97 -7.21
CA HIS A 170 4.71 -0.73 -8.58
C HIS A 170 5.87 -0.26 -9.46
N GLU A 171 6.08 -0.96 -10.57
CA GLU A 171 7.06 -0.63 -11.61
C GLU A 171 6.32 -0.30 -12.93
N PRO A 172 5.69 0.90 -13.05
CA PRO A 172 4.76 1.23 -14.14
C PRO A 172 5.39 1.22 -15.53
N PHE A 173 6.71 1.39 -15.60
CA PHE A 173 7.42 1.55 -16.86
C PHE A 173 8.25 0.33 -17.25
N LEU A 174 8.11 -0.78 -16.54
CA LEU A 174 8.81 -2.03 -16.86
C LEU A 174 8.51 -2.45 -18.31
N GLY A 175 9.57 -2.66 -19.09
CA GLY A 175 9.48 -3.00 -20.51
C GLY A 175 9.15 -1.84 -21.47
N ASN A 176 8.84 -0.66 -20.96
CA ASN A 176 8.59 0.54 -21.76
C ASN A 176 9.90 1.29 -22.07
N ARG A 177 10.45 1.08 -23.25
CA ARG A 177 11.64 1.80 -23.73
C ARG A 177 11.36 3.23 -24.25
N GLY A 178 10.14 3.72 -24.11
CA GLY A 178 9.77 5.06 -24.57
C GLY A 178 8.42 5.52 -24.02
N TRP A 179 8.41 6.69 -23.41
CA TRP A 179 7.24 7.39 -22.85
C TRP A 179 6.18 7.80 -23.90
N LYS A 180 6.37 7.44 -25.16
CA LYS A 180 5.51 7.83 -26.29
C LYS A 180 4.30 6.92 -26.51
N ASN A 181 4.18 5.84 -25.75
CA ASN A 181 3.05 4.93 -25.87
C ASN A 181 1.82 5.50 -25.18
N SER A 182 0.65 5.17 -25.71
CA SER A 182 -0.64 5.60 -25.15
C SER A 182 -0.70 5.43 -23.62
N LYS A 183 -1.09 6.47 -22.87
CA LYS A 183 -1.32 6.44 -21.42
C LYS A 183 -2.07 5.18 -20.96
N LYS A 184 -2.94 4.63 -21.81
CA LYS A 184 -3.76 3.44 -21.52
C LYS A 184 -2.97 2.15 -21.27
N TRP A 185 -1.72 2.08 -21.73
CA TRP A 185 -0.87 0.88 -21.59
C TRP A 185 0.09 0.95 -20.41
N ILE A 186 0.11 2.06 -19.67
CA ILE A 186 0.91 2.16 -18.47
C ILE A 186 0.18 1.45 -17.33
N SER A 187 0.87 0.53 -16.67
CA SER A 187 0.35 -0.19 -15.51
C SER A 187 -0.18 0.79 -14.45
N GLY A 188 -1.29 0.48 -13.80
CA GLY A 188 -1.87 1.29 -12.73
C GLY A 188 -2.51 2.61 -13.17
N MET A 189 -2.35 3.04 -14.42
CA MET A 189 -2.82 4.35 -14.91
C MET A 189 -4.32 4.56 -14.69
N GLY A 190 -5.13 3.53 -14.96
CA GLY A 190 -6.59 3.62 -14.80
C GLY A 190 -7.02 3.83 -13.34
N LEU A 191 -6.23 3.36 -12.37
CA LEU A 191 -6.47 3.57 -10.94
C LEU A 191 -6.04 4.98 -10.50
N ALA A 192 -4.88 5.45 -11.00
CA ALA A 192 -4.28 6.70 -10.57
C ALA A 192 -4.88 7.94 -11.24
N TYR A 193 -5.52 7.80 -12.41
CA TYR A 193 -5.96 8.95 -13.21
C TYR A 193 -6.85 9.91 -12.41
N LYS A 194 -6.38 11.16 -12.30
CA LYS A 194 -7.02 12.26 -11.57
C LYS A 194 -7.33 11.94 -10.12
N ALA A 195 -6.50 11.16 -9.44
CA ALA A 195 -6.61 10.99 -8.00
C ALA A 195 -6.26 12.28 -7.27
N ASP A 196 -6.96 12.57 -6.16
CA ASP A 196 -6.62 13.68 -5.28
C ASP A 196 -5.33 13.38 -4.50
N ILE A 197 -5.16 12.12 -4.07
CA ILE A 197 -3.92 11.62 -3.46
C ILE A 197 -3.53 10.32 -4.15
N LEU A 198 -2.27 10.21 -4.55
CA LEU A 198 -1.62 8.97 -4.96
C LEU A 198 -0.55 8.61 -3.93
N ILE A 199 -0.67 7.44 -3.31
CA ILE A 199 0.36 6.82 -2.50
C ILE A 199 1.07 5.81 -3.40
N HIS A 200 2.35 6.06 -3.70
CA HIS A 200 3.06 5.32 -4.76
C HIS A 200 4.46 4.89 -4.31
N ASP A 201 4.85 3.71 -4.80
CA ASP A 201 6.21 3.19 -4.70
C ASP A 201 7.26 4.22 -5.16
N SER A 202 8.29 4.34 -4.37
CA SER A 202 9.42 5.23 -4.63
C SER A 202 10.68 4.70 -3.93
N GLN A 203 10.89 3.39 -3.99
CA GLN A 203 11.91 2.72 -3.19
C GLN A 203 13.32 3.18 -3.56
N TYR A 204 13.59 3.41 -4.85
CA TYR A 204 14.94 3.65 -5.36
C TYR A 204 15.16 5.10 -5.81
N THR A 205 16.43 5.47 -5.91
CA THR A 205 16.89 6.61 -6.73
C THR A 205 17.11 6.17 -8.18
N MET A 206 17.22 7.11 -9.13
CA MET A 206 17.57 6.78 -10.51
C MET A 206 18.98 6.17 -10.65
N GLU A 207 19.86 6.41 -9.70
CA GLU A 207 21.20 5.82 -9.69
C GLU A 207 21.16 4.35 -9.29
N GLU A 208 20.27 3.99 -8.37
CA GLU A 208 20.08 2.62 -7.89
C GLU A 208 19.21 1.77 -8.84
N TYR A 209 18.23 2.37 -9.50
CA TYR A 209 17.22 1.69 -10.28
C TYR A 209 17.75 0.79 -11.41
N PRO A 210 18.84 1.13 -12.16
CA PRO A 210 19.34 0.27 -13.24
C PRO A 210 19.64 -1.17 -12.81
N GLU A 211 20.09 -1.37 -11.57
CA GLU A 211 20.38 -2.70 -11.02
C GLU A 211 19.14 -3.41 -10.45
N LYS A 212 18.01 -2.70 -10.41
CA LYS A 212 16.75 -3.14 -9.78
C LYS A 212 15.61 -3.28 -10.79
N ILE A 213 15.88 -3.09 -12.09
CA ILE A 213 14.86 -3.27 -13.13
C ILE A 213 14.26 -4.67 -13.07
N GLY A 214 12.93 -4.75 -13.01
CA GLY A 214 12.20 -6.00 -12.90
C GLY A 214 11.99 -6.51 -11.46
N TRP A 215 12.46 -5.75 -10.45
CA TRP A 215 12.18 -6.07 -9.05
C TRP A 215 10.79 -5.63 -8.62
N GLY A 216 10.11 -4.84 -9.47
CA GLY A 216 8.73 -4.42 -9.27
C GLY A 216 8.57 -3.12 -8.49
N HIS A 217 9.63 -2.31 -8.42
CA HIS A 217 9.64 -1.03 -7.71
C HIS A 217 10.05 0.12 -8.61
N SER A 218 9.65 1.32 -8.22
CA SER A 218 9.95 2.56 -8.94
C SER A 218 11.13 3.30 -8.35
N SER A 219 11.79 4.10 -9.21
CA SER A 219 12.55 5.22 -8.69
C SER A 219 11.61 6.37 -8.32
N ILE A 220 12.11 7.29 -7.49
CA ILE A 220 11.40 8.51 -7.09
C ILE A 220 10.99 9.32 -8.33
N GLU A 221 11.89 9.45 -9.31
CA GLU A 221 11.61 10.14 -10.58
C GLU A 221 10.52 9.48 -11.39
N GLN A 222 10.52 8.15 -11.42
CA GLN A 222 9.47 7.41 -12.11
C GLN A 222 8.11 7.60 -11.44
N ALA A 223 8.08 7.63 -10.10
CA ALA A 223 6.88 7.91 -9.33
C ALA A 223 6.32 9.31 -9.62
N ILE A 224 7.19 10.33 -9.62
CA ILE A 224 6.82 11.71 -9.96
C ILE A 224 6.29 11.76 -11.40
N ARG A 225 7.01 11.18 -12.34
CA ARG A 225 6.59 11.17 -13.74
C ARG A 225 5.28 10.44 -13.98
N PHE A 226 5.06 9.34 -13.27
CA PHE A 226 3.79 8.61 -13.33
C PHE A 226 2.64 9.48 -12.80
N ALA A 227 2.83 10.17 -11.67
CA ALA A 227 1.82 11.05 -11.09
C ALA A 227 1.46 12.23 -12.02
N GLU A 228 2.46 12.83 -12.69
CA GLU A 228 2.22 13.87 -13.71
C GLU A 228 1.37 13.36 -14.87
N ILE A 229 1.74 12.19 -15.45
CA ILE A 229 1.00 11.60 -16.56
C ILE A 229 -0.43 11.24 -16.14
N ALA A 230 -0.61 10.81 -14.89
CA ALA A 230 -1.91 10.46 -14.32
C ALA A 230 -2.73 11.69 -13.88
N GLU A 231 -2.18 12.91 -13.98
CA GLU A 231 -2.86 14.15 -13.58
C GLU A 231 -3.29 14.12 -12.09
N VAL A 232 -2.44 13.57 -11.23
CA VAL A 232 -2.65 13.47 -9.79
C VAL A 232 -2.43 14.84 -9.15
N LYS A 233 -3.20 15.20 -8.10
CA LYS A 233 -3.00 16.47 -7.39
C LYS A 233 -1.87 16.39 -6.38
N LYS A 234 -1.82 15.32 -5.57
CA LYS A 234 -0.78 15.09 -4.56
C LYS A 234 -0.22 13.68 -4.67
N LEU A 235 1.12 13.58 -4.72
CA LEU A 235 1.88 12.34 -4.65
C LEU A 235 2.51 12.18 -3.27
N LEU A 236 2.23 11.06 -2.60
CA LEU A 236 2.96 10.61 -1.43
C LEU A 236 3.96 9.54 -1.86
N LEU A 237 5.24 9.86 -1.80
CA LEU A 237 6.34 8.93 -2.02
C LEU A 237 6.36 7.92 -0.87
N PHE A 238 6.19 6.65 -1.19
CA PHE A 238 5.96 5.57 -0.24
C PHE A 238 6.94 4.41 -0.47
N HIS A 239 6.95 3.43 0.41
CA HIS A 239 7.78 2.23 0.29
C HIS A 239 9.28 2.56 0.30
N HIS A 240 9.68 3.43 1.26
CA HIS A 240 11.07 3.88 1.38
C HIS A 240 12.01 2.70 1.64
N ASP A 241 13.13 2.66 0.93
CA ASP A 241 14.17 1.65 1.17
C ASP A 241 14.59 1.68 2.66
N PRO A 242 14.68 0.51 3.34
CA PRO A 242 15.04 0.46 4.76
C PRO A 242 16.45 1.02 5.05
N ASN A 243 17.31 1.13 4.05
CA ASN A 243 18.64 1.70 4.19
C ASN A 243 18.67 3.23 3.97
N HIS A 244 17.63 3.82 3.37
CA HIS A 244 17.57 5.26 3.20
C HIS A 244 17.29 5.95 4.53
N THR A 245 18.26 6.75 4.99
CA THR A 245 18.11 7.59 6.19
C THR A 245 17.19 8.77 5.94
N ASP A 246 16.66 9.34 7.01
CA ASP A 246 15.82 10.53 6.96
C ASP A 246 16.52 11.71 6.24
N SER A 247 17.84 11.87 6.46
CA SER A 247 18.63 12.90 5.81
C SER A 247 18.80 12.66 4.30
N GLN A 248 18.93 11.38 3.88
CA GLN A 248 18.98 11.04 2.47
C GLN A 248 17.64 11.32 1.79
N LEU A 249 16.53 10.93 2.39
CA LEU A 249 15.19 11.22 1.86
C LEU A 249 14.94 12.74 1.75
N ASP A 250 15.37 13.54 2.74
CA ASP A 250 15.32 15.00 2.65
C ASP A 250 16.15 15.55 1.51
N PHE A 251 17.37 15.06 1.35
CA PHE A 251 18.27 15.51 0.29
C PHE A 251 17.68 15.21 -1.09
N ILE A 252 17.18 13.99 -1.27
CA ILE A 252 16.55 13.55 -2.52
C ILE A 252 15.36 14.48 -2.84
N LEU A 253 14.42 14.67 -1.92
CA LEU A 253 13.25 15.52 -2.19
C LEU A 253 13.64 16.97 -2.52
N ARG A 254 14.66 17.53 -1.84
CA ARG A 254 15.17 18.89 -2.17
C ARG A 254 15.78 18.98 -3.55
N SER A 255 16.48 17.95 -4.02
CA SER A 255 17.04 17.93 -5.37
C SER A 255 15.95 17.91 -6.46
N TYR A 256 14.75 17.42 -6.10
CA TYR A 256 13.55 17.47 -6.96
C TYR A 256 12.69 18.72 -6.77
N SER A 257 12.91 19.53 -5.74
CA SER A 257 12.16 20.78 -5.54
C SER A 257 12.33 21.81 -6.67
N GLY A 258 13.35 21.62 -7.54
CA GLY A 258 13.49 22.33 -8.82
C GLY A 258 12.60 21.76 -9.95
N TYR A 259 12.03 20.59 -9.79
CA TYR A 259 11.01 19.98 -10.63
C TYR A 259 9.60 20.23 -10.05
N ASN A 260 9.35 21.45 -9.55
CA ASN A 260 7.96 21.85 -9.33
C ASN A 260 7.26 21.74 -10.68
N SER A 261 6.68 20.55 -10.95
CA SER A 261 5.63 20.55 -11.92
C SER A 261 4.53 21.42 -11.31
N ASP A 262 4.12 22.47 -12.01
CA ASP A 262 3.02 23.34 -11.59
C ASP A 262 1.71 22.55 -11.36
N TYR A 263 1.77 21.23 -11.40
CA TYR A 263 0.63 20.30 -11.50
C TYR A 263 0.53 19.27 -10.38
N VAL A 264 1.63 18.84 -9.75
CA VAL A 264 1.63 17.77 -8.73
C VAL A 264 2.38 18.21 -7.48
N GLU A 265 1.70 18.23 -6.34
CA GLU A 265 2.34 18.39 -5.03
C GLU A 265 3.02 17.07 -4.64
N VAL A 266 4.33 17.09 -4.34
CA VAL A 266 5.11 15.89 -4.01
C VAL A 266 5.66 15.98 -2.60
N GLU A 267 5.40 14.96 -1.77
CA GLU A 267 6.00 14.83 -0.45
C GLU A 267 6.28 13.35 -0.12
N HIS A 268 7.22 13.10 0.80
CA HIS A 268 7.39 11.77 1.37
C HIS A 268 6.24 11.43 2.31
N ALA A 269 5.74 10.20 2.23
CA ALA A 269 4.86 9.67 3.25
C ALA A 269 5.59 9.59 4.58
N VAL A 270 4.92 10.04 5.65
CA VAL A 270 5.46 10.03 7.01
C VAL A 270 4.53 9.19 7.88
N GLU A 271 5.10 8.24 8.62
CA GLU A 271 4.38 7.41 9.55
C GLU A 271 3.71 8.26 10.64
N GLY A 272 2.41 8.05 10.87
CA GLY A 272 1.59 8.84 11.77
C GLY A 272 0.87 10.01 11.11
N SER A 273 1.22 10.40 9.87
CA SER A 273 0.53 11.46 9.14
C SER A 273 -0.94 11.11 8.89
N VAL A 274 -1.78 12.16 8.86
CA VAL A 274 -3.22 12.06 8.67
C VAL A 274 -3.67 13.03 7.60
N PHE A 275 -4.36 12.51 6.60
CA PHE A 275 -4.96 13.27 5.50
C PHE A 275 -6.48 13.23 5.63
N ASN A 276 -7.11 14.40 5.76
CA ASN A 276 -8.56 14.53 5.80
C ASN A 276 -9.04 15.00 4.42
N LEU A 277 -9.73 14.13 3.71
CA LEU A 277 -10.36 14.41 2.42
C LEU A 277 -11.82 14.85 2.69
N ARG A 278 -12.03 16.16 2.69
CA ARG A 278 -13.34 16.80 2.95
C ARG A 278 -13.68 17.79 1.85
#